data_e571a220f526afaa3fcf9e958dea433c
#
_entry.id   e571a220f526afaa3fcf9e958dea433c
#
_cell.length_a   1.000
_cell.length_b   1.000
_cell.length_c   1.000
_cell.angle_alpha   90.00
_cell.angle_beta   90.00
_cell.angle_gamma   90.00
#
_symmetry.space_group_name_H-M   'P 1'
#
loop_
_entity.id
_entity.type
_entity.pdbx_description
1 polymer ?
#
loop_
_entity_poly.entity_id
_entity_poly.type
_entity_poly.pdbx_seq_one_letter_code
_entity_poly.pdbx_strand_id
1 'polypeptide(L)'
;MPVIRTREDLRAYLAADLTAYGLRRWRLHHRILKRPAHFQRLLRKSEYWANTARTPAGHVVAAYLKLRTKFLGERLGFDIPRNVFGPGLSIAHTGLIVVHYKARVGTNCRIHHGVTIGEGRPGHFPTIGDDVFISPMAMVLGADVGNRVAIRPGAVVTKSVPDDVDVAGYPARIVKDRRPRAARGED
;
A
#
# COMPACT_ATOMS: atom_id res chain seq x y z
N MET A 1 -11.69 6.04 -1.57
CA MET A 1 -10.83 5.24 -2.46
C MET A 1 -11.67 4.31 -3.32
N PRO A 2 -11.29 4.10 -4.58
CA PRO A 2 -11.94 3.09 -5.41
C PRO A 2 -11.71 1.71 -4.81
N VAL A 3 -12.77 0.92 -4.72
CA VAL A 3 -12.78 -0.45 -4.21
C VAL A 3 -13.08 -1.37 -5.39
N ILE A 4 -12.40 -2.50 -5.49
CA ILE A 4 -12.61 -3.47 -6.57
C ILE A 4 -14.02 -4.07 -6.45
N ARG A 5 -14.94 -3.70 -7.36
CA ARG A 5 -16.33 -4.17 -7.38
C ARG A 5 -16.73 -4.86 -8.69
N THR A 6 -15.96 -4.66 -9.74
CA THR A 6 -16.21 -5.25 -11.05
C THR A 6 -15.02 -6.08 -11.53
N ARG A 7 -15.23 -6.91 -12.55
CA ARG A 7 -14.11 -7.61 -13.21
C ARG A 7 -13.17 -6.64 -13.92
N GLU A 8 -13.68 -5.51 -14.35
CA GLU A 8 -12.91 -4.45 -14.99
C GLU A 8 -11.99 -3.78 -13.97
N ASP A 9 -12.52 -3.39 -12.78
CA ASP A 9 -11.67 -2.88 -11.68
C ASP A 9 -10.55 -3.85 -11.34
N LEU A 10 -10.88 -5.16 -11.21
CA LEU A 10 -9.86 -6.17 -10.91
C LEU A 10 -8.77 -6.22 -11.99
N ARG A 11 -9.14 -6.13 -13.26
CA ARG A 11 -8.16 -6.10 -14.37
C ARG A 11 -7.30 -4.85 -14.31
N ALA A 12 -7.89 -3.69 -14.07
CA ALA A 12 -7.18 -2.42 -13.94
C ALA A 12 -6.17 -2.45 -12.78
N TYR A 13 -6.59 -2.91 -11.60
CA TYR A 13 -5.69 -3.04 -10.43
C TYR A 13 -4.54 -4.02 -10.70
N LEU A 14 -4.85 -5.19 -11.27
CA LEU A 14 -3.82 -6.18 -11.60
C LEU A 14 -2.83 -5.68 -12.66
N ALA A 15 -3.28 -4.86 -13.61
CA ALA A 15 -2.42 -4.25 -14.62
C ALA A 15 -1.53 -3.16 -14.02
N ALA A 16 -2.10 -2.26 -13.21
CA ALA A 16 -1.35 -1.21 -12.52
C ALA A 16 -0.28 -1.77 -11.58
N ASP A 17 -0.65 -2.75 -10.73
CA ASP A 17 0.30 -3.43 -9.85
C ASP A 17 1.43 -4.11 -10.63
N LEU A 18 1.12 -4.71 -11.78
CA LEU A 18 2.11 -5.36 -12.65
C LEU A 18 3.09 -4.34 -13.26
N THR A 19 2.56 -3.20 -13.73
CA THR A 19 3.36 -2.09 -14.25
C THR A 19 4.29 -1.51 -13.18
N ALA A 20 3.81 -1.37 -11.94
CA ALA A 20 4.61 -0.90 -10.80
C ALA A 20 5.81 -1.82 -10.48
N TYR A 21 5.74 -3.10 -10.86
CA TYR A 21 6.87 -4.05 -10.82
C TYR A 21 7.75 -4.03 -12.07
N GLY A 22 7.47 -3.23 -13.09
CA GLY A 22 8.17 -3.23 -14.38
C GLY A 22 7.90 -4.49 -15.22
N LEU A 23 6.78 -5.17 -14.98
CA LEU A 23 6.41 -6.40 -15.67
C LEU A 23 5.32 -6.13 -16.71
N ARG A 24 5.55 -6.57 -17.97
CA ARG A 24 4.56 -6.43 -19.05
C ARG A 24 3.41 -7.45 -18.94
N ARG A 25 3.68 -8.65 -18.44
CA ARG A 25 2.69 -9.73 -18.29
C ARG A 25 3.02 -10.66 -17.13
N TRP A 26 1.98 -11.24 -16.54
CA TRP A 26 2.14 -12.28 -15.52
C TRP A 26 2.50 -13.61 -16.14
N ARG A 27 3.51 -14.31 -15.55
CA ARG A 27 3.89 -15.68 -15.89
C ARG A 27 3.87 -16.57 -14.65
N LEU A 28 3.68 -17.88 -14.81
CA LEU A 28 3.55 -18.81 -13.67
C LEU A 28 4.79 -18.83 -12.76
N HIS A 29 5.98 -18.75 -13.33
CA HIS A 29 7.23 -18.70 -12.55
C HIS A 29 7.33 -17.48 -11.63
N HIS A 30 6.60 -16.39 -11.89
CA HIS A 30 6.53 -15.23 -10.99
C HIS A 30 5.94 -15.58 -9.62
N ARG A 31 5.18 -16.69 -9.49
CA ARG A 31 4.70 -17.17 -8.19
C ARG A 31 5.85 -17.51 -7.23
N ILE A 32 6.98 -17.93 -7.76
CA ILE A 32 8.17 -18.35 -6.99
C ILE A 32 9.19 -17.21 -6.95
N LEU A 33 9.52 -16.63 -8.11
CA LEU A 33 10.59 -15.65 -8.25
C LEU A 33 10.19 -14.24 -7.79
N LYS A 34 8.90 -13.91 -7.79
CA LYS A 34 8.36 -12.60 -7.42
C LYS A 34 7.26 -12.76 -6.35
N ARG A 35 7.63 -13.33 -5.20
CA ARG A 35 6.69 -13.65 -4.12
C ARG A 35 5.85 -12.46 -3.64
N PRO A 36 6.39 -11.23 -3.45
CA PRO A 36 5.57 -10.07 -3.10
C PRO A 36 4.51 -9.75 -4.17
N ALA A 37 4.86 -9.77 -5.46
CA ALA A 37 3.90 -9.56 -6.55
C ALA A 37 2.84 -10.68 -6.61
N HIS A 38 3.20 -11.93 -6.25
CA HIS A 38 2.23 -13.01 -6.12
C HIS A 38 1.24 -12.77 -4.97
N PHE A 39 1.73 -12.32 -3.82
CA PHE A 39 0.89 -11.93 -2.69
C PHE A 39 -0.09 -10.82 -3.09
N GLN A 40 0.38 -9.73 -3.72
CA GLN A 40 -0.49 -8.64 -4.18
C GLN A 40 -1.57 -9.16 -5.14
N ARG A 41 -1.21 -10.02 -6.08
CA ARG A 41 -2.19 -10.62 -7.00
C ARG A 41 -3.25 -11.45 -6.27
N LEU A 42 -2.90 -12.17 -5.21
CA LEU A 42 -3.86 -12.87 -4.36
C LEU A 42 -4.72 -11.89 -3.56
N LEU A 43 -4.10 -10.84 -3.01
CA LEU A 43 -4.80 -9.78 -2.28
C LEU A 43 -5.90 -9.16 -3.16
N ARG A 44 -5.58 -8.71 -4.40
CA ARG A 44 -6.56 -8.13 -5.33
C ARG A 44 -7.71 -9.07 -5.66
N LYS A 45 -7.42 -10.35 -5.88
CA LYS A 45 -8.47 -11.36 -6.08
C LYS A 45 -9.32 -11.56 -4.83
N SER A 46 -8.70 -11.55 -3.64
CA SER A 46 -9.39 -11.67 -2.36
C SER A 46 -10.28 -10.45 -2.09
N GLU A 47 -9.85 -9.24 -2.46
CA GLU A 47 -10.64 -8.01 -2.41
C GLU A 47 -11.87 -8.12 -3.31
N TYR A 48 -11.68 -8.48 -4.58
CA TYR A 48 -12.77 -8.63 -5.53
C TYR A 48 -13.85 -9.60 -5.02
N TRP A 49 -13.47 -10.81 -4.65
CA TRP A 49 -14.44 -11.80 -4.18
C TRP A 49 -15.08 -11.44 -2.85
N ALA A 50 -14.37 -10.79 -1.95
CA ALA A 50 -14.94 -10.29 -0.70
C ALA A 50 -15.99 -9.20 -0.92
N ASN A 51 -15.78 -8.34 -1.94
CA ASN A 51 -16.65 -7.21 -2.22
C ASN A 51 -17.83 -7.57 -3.13
N THR A 52 -17.79 -8.73 -3.83
CA THR A 52 -18.77 -9.09 -4.87
C THR A 52 -19.50 -10.41 -4.66
N ALA A 53 -19.05 -11.26 -3.73
CA ALA A 53 -19.69 -12.54 -3.46
C ALA A 53 -21.13 -12.37 -2.98
N ARG A 54 -22.08 -13.00 -3.70
CA ARG A 54 -23.51 -13.00 -3.36
C ARG A 54 -24.12 -14.41 -3.31
N THR A 55 -23.36 -15.41 -3.75
CA THR A 55 -23.80 -16.81 -3.76
C THR A 55 -23.00 -17.64 -2.76
N PRO A 56 -23.51 -18.76 -2.26
CA PRO A 56 -22.75 -19.66 -1.38
C PRO A 56 -21.40 -20.06 -1.98
N ALA A 57 -21.35 -20.41 -3.25
CA ALA A 57 -20.10 -20.73 -3.97
C ALA A 57 -19.14 -19.52 -3.99
N GLY A 58 -19.65 -18.30 -4.21
CA GLY A 58 -18.86 -17.07 -4.15
C GLY A 58 -18.23 -16.84 -2.79
N HIS A 59 -18.98 -17.07 -1.70
CA HIS A 59 -18.47 -16.97 -0.33
C HIS A 59 -17.38 -18.02 -0.04
N VAL A 60 -17.51 -19.24 -0.56
CA VAL A 60 -16.46 -20.28 -0.45
C VAL A 60 -15.17 -19.81 -1.15
N VAL A 61 -15.28 -19.26 -2.36
CA VAL A 61 -14.12 -18.70 -3.08
C VAL A 61 -13.48 -17.54 -2.32
N ALA A 62 -14.29 -16.62 -1.77
CA ALA A 62 -13.81 -15.51 -0.95
C ALA A 62 -13.06 -15.98 0.31
N ALA A 63 -13.59 -16.99 1.01
CA ALA A 63 -12.96 -17.60 2.18
C ALA A 63 -11.64 -18.29 1.81
N TYR A 64 -11.62 -19.09 0.75
CA TYR A 64 -10.40 -19.73 0.23
C TYR A 64 -9.31 -18.71 -0.11
N LEU A 65 -9.65 -17.64 -0.85
CA LEU A 65 -8.69 -16.62 -1.21
C LEU A 65 -8.20 -15.83 0.01
N LYS A 66 -9.07 -15.58 1.00
CA LYS A 66 -8.69 -14.97 2.27
C LYS A 66 -7.61 -15.79 2.97
N LEU A 67 -7.84 -17.10 3.13
CA LEU A 67 -6.89 -18.02 3.76
C LEU A 67 -5.57 -18.10 2.98
N ARG A 68 -5.63 -18.22 1.66
CA ARG A 68 -4.43 -18.24 0.80
C ARG A 68 -3.61 -16.97 0.92
N THR A 69 -4.28 -15.81 0.93
CA THR A 69 -3.61 -14.50 1.06
C THR A 69 -2.99 -14.38 2.45
N LYS A 70 -3.72 -14.75 3.51
CA LYS A 70 -3.22 -14.73 4.88
C LYS A 70 -1.99 -15.62 5.03
N PHE A 71 -2.07 -16.89 4.63
CA PHE A 71 -0.98 -17.84 4.75
C PHE A 71 0.29 -17.41 3.99
N LEU A 72 0.13 -16.87 2.78
CA LEU A 72 1.27 -16.33 2.05
C LEU A 72 1.81 -15.06 2.70
N GLY A 73 0.94 -14.19 3.21
CA GLY A 73 1.32 -12.99 3.97
C GLY A 73 2.18 -13.33 5.17
N GLU A 74 1.72 -14.23 6.03
CA GLU A 74 2.46 -14.70 7.21
C GLU A 74 3.86 -15.22 6.85
N ARG A 75 3.98 -16.00 5.75
CA ARG A 75 5.27 -16.49 5.26
C ARG A 75 6.21 -15.41 4.73
N LEU A 76 5.68 -14.29 4.29
CA LEU A 76 6.45 -13.15 3.76
C LEU A 76 6.67 -12.05 4.78
N GLY A 77 6.03 -12.14 5.96
CA GLY A 77 6.02 -11.12 7.00
C GLY A 77 5.04 -9.98 6.70
N PHE A 78 3.95 -10.24 5.96
CA PHE A 78 2.98 -9.22 5.56
C PHE A 78 1.67 -9.36 6.34
N ASP A 79 1.32 -8.33 7.09
CA ASP A 79 -0.01 -8.10 7.63
C ASP A 79 -0.64 -6.89 6.90
N ILE A 80 -1.18 -7.18 5.71
CA ILE A 80 -1.78 -6.18 4.81
C ILE A 80 -3.25 -6.53 4.60
N PRO A 81 -4.17 -5.75 5.18
CA PRO A 81 -5.61 -5.95 5.04
C PRO A 81 -6.10 -5.63 3.62
N ARG A 82 -7.28 -6.15 3.30
CA ARG A 82 -7.99 -5.86 2.06
C ARG A 82 -8.50 -4.41 2.02
N ASN A 83 -8.65 -3.87 0.79
CA ASN A 83 -9.25 -2.56 0.52
C ASN A 83 -8.53 -1.36 1.18
N VAL A 84 -7.24 -1.48 1.42
CA VAL A 84 -6.41 -0.39 1.97
C VAL A 84 -5.66 0.35 0.88
N PHE A 85 -5.08 -0.36 -0.08
CA PHE A 85 -4.24 0.22 -1.13
C PHE A 85 -4.99 0.42 -2.44
N GLY A 86 -4.82 1.58 -3.05
CA GLY A 86 -5.20 1.85 -4.44
C GLY A 86 -4.42 1.00 -5.46
N PRO A 87 -4.71 1.13 -6.76
CA PRO A 87 -3.98 0.42 -7.82
C PRO A 87 -2.53 0.89 -7.91
N GLY A 88 -1.65 0.04 -8.43
CA GLY A 88 -0.22 0.36 -8.58
C GLY A 88 0.61 0.15 -7.31
N LEU A 89 0.12 -0.63 -6.34
CA LEU A 89 0.93 -1.01 -5.18
C LEU A 89 2.18 -1.77 -5.64
N SER A 90 3.34 -1.41 -5.08
CA SER A 90 4.61 -2.11 -5.27
C SER A 90 5.25 -2.45 -3.92
N ILE A 91 5.31 -3.71 -3.57
CA ILE A 91 6.03 -4.20 -2.38
C ILE A 91 7.42 -4.65 -2.83
N ALA A 92 8.46 -3.89 -2.48
CA ALA A 92 9.80 -4.08 -3.03
C ALA A 92 10.48 -5.37 -2.57
N HIS A 93 10.35 -5.72 -1.29
CA HIS A 93 11.03 -6.85 -0.65
C HIS A 93 10.11 -7.61 0.30
N THR A 94 10.48 -8.85 0.63
CA THR A 94 9.90 -9.59 1.76
C THR A 94 10.39 -9.01 3.09
N GLY A 95 9.69 -9.26 4.17
CA GLY A 95 10.00 -8.78 5.52
C GLY A 95 8.78 -8.14 6.17
N LEU A 96 8.90 -7.80 7.44
CA LEU A 96 7.78 -7.31 8.23
C LEU A 96 7.14 -6.06 7.60
N ILE A 97 5.85 -6.15 7.27
CA ILE A 97 5.02 -5.00 6.87
C ILE A 97 3.70 -5.13 7.62
N VAL A 98 3.35 -4.10 8.39
CA VAL A 98 2.11 -4.08 9.17
C VAL A 98 1.27 -2.88 8.77
N VAL A 99 0.04 -3.13 8.38
CA VAL A 99 -0.87 -2.08 7.90
C VAL A 99 -2.22 -2.19 8.62
N HIS A 100 -2.68 -1.09 9.20
CA HIS A 100 -3.96 -1.04 9.87
C HIS A 100 -5.13 -1.06 8.87
N TYR A 101 -6.19 -1.82 9.15
CA TYR A 101 -7.32 -2.03 8.22
C TYR A 101 -8.14 -0.78 7.91
N LYS A 102 -8.07 0.26 8.75
CA LYS A 102 -8.70 1.56 8.52
C LYS A 102 -7.81 2.55 7.78
N ALA A 103 -6.54 2.25 7.56
CA ALA A 103 -5.68 3.09 6.75
C ALA A 103 -6.20 3.19 5.31
N ARG A 104 -5.88 4.29 4.63
CA ARG A 104 -6.20 4.52 3.23
C ARG A 104 -4.94 4.96 2.51
N VAL A 105 -4.59 4.25 1.44
CA VAL A 105 -3.37 4.53 0.67
C VAL A 105 -3.73 4.67 -0.81
N GLY A 106 -3.35 5.78 -1.43
CA GLY A 106 -3.63 6.13 -2.82
C GLY A 106 -3.03 5.21 -3.86
N THR A 107 -2.94 5.71 -5.07
CA THR A 107 -2.41 4.98 -6.23
C THR A 107 -0.88 4.99 -6.23
N ASN A 108 -0.25 4.01 -6.91
CA ASN A 108 1.19 3.94 -7.15
C ASN A 108 2.05 4.01 -5.87
N CYS A 109 1.53 3.53 -4.75
CA CYS A 109 2.30 3.49 -3.52
C CYS A 109 3.37 2.41 -3.60
N ARG A 110 4.63 2.77 -3.32
CA ARG A 110 5.74 1.83 -3.19
C ARG A 110 6.17 1.73 -1.74
N ILE A 111 6.16 0.51 -1.20
CA ILE A 111 6.54 0.23 0.18
C ILE A 111 7.69 -0.78 0.25
N HIS A 112 8.52 -0.62 1.25
CA HIS A 112 9.65 -1.51 1.55
C HIS A 112 9.39 -2.33 2.82
N HIS A 113 10.33 -3.21 3.15
CA HIS A 113 10.29 -4.00 4.37
C HIS A 113 10.37 -3.13 5.64
N GLY A 114 9.82 -3.61 6.74
CA GLY A 114 9.81 -2.92 8.03
C GLY A 114 8.83 -1.75 8.11
N VAL A 115 8.01 -1.52 7.08
CA VAL A 115 7.04 -0.42 7.07
C VAL A 115 5.87 -0.73 7.99
N THR A 116 5.52 0.25 8.82
CA THR A 116 4.31 0.23 9.65
C THR A 116 3.40 1.40 9.27
N ILE A 117 2.14 1.10 8.94
CA ILE A 117 1.09 2.08 8.71
C ILE A 117 -0.01 1.82 9.73
N GLY A 118 -0.07 2.62 10.78
CA GLY A 118 -0.87 2.31 11.94
C GLY A 118 -1.63 3.48 12.54
N GLU A 119 -2.47 3.17 13.52
CA GLU A 119 -3.13 4.15 14.34
C GLU A 119 -2.08 4.95 15.13
N GLY A 120 -2.23 6.25 15.18
CA GLY A 120 -1.40 7.12 16.01
C GLY A 120 -2.03 7.37 17.37
N ARG A 121 -2.95 8.33 17.44
CA ARG A 121 -3.82 8.50 18.61
C ARG A 121 -5.11 7.69 18.41
N PRO A 122 -5.81 7.29 19.48
CA PRO A 122 -7.06 6.54 19.35
C PRO A 122 -8.03 7.18 18.35
N GLY A 123 -8.45 6.41 17.35
CA GLY A 123 -9.35 6.85 16.28
C GLY A 123 -8.68 7.59 15.08
N HIS A 124 -7.39 7.87 15.12
CA HIS A 124 -6.66 8.55 14.04
C HIS A 124 -5.89 7.54 13.18
N PHE A 125 -6.40 7.31 11.96
CA PHE A 125 -5.84 6.36 11.00
C PHE A 125 -5.23 7.10 9.82
N PRO A 126 -4.08 6.62 9.29
CA PRO A 126 -3.40 7.31 8.20
C PRO A 126 -4.22 7.35 6.91
N THR A 127 -4.21 8.52 6.26
CA THR A 127 -4.58 8.68 4.86
C THR A 127 -3.31 9.06 4.09
N ILE A 128 -2.93 8.26 3.10
CA ILE A 128 -1.72 8.46 2.31
C ILE A 128 -2.15 8.68 0.86
N GLY A 129 -1.66 9.74 0.26
CA GLY A 129 -1.98 10.15 -1.12
C GLY A 129 -1.38 9.25 -2.20
N ASP A 130 -1.36 9.79 -3.42
CA ASP A 130 -0.87 9.10 -4.61
C ASP A 130 0.65 9.26 -4.79
N ASP A 131 1.29 8.30 -5.47
CA ASP A 131 2.71 8.33 -5.83
C ASP A 131 3.65 8.45 -4.61
N VAL A 132 3.27 7.85 -3.49
CA VAL A 132 4.04 7.90 -2.25
C VAL A 132 5.06 6.76 -2.19
N PHE A 133 6.29 7.11 -1.83
CA PHE A 133 7.38 6.17 -1.60
C PHE A 133 7.69 6.04 -0.11
N ILE A 134 7.49 4.86 0.45
CA ILE A 134 7.75 4.56 1.87
C ILE A 134 8.98 3.66 1.98
N SER A 135 10.09 4.24 2.42
CA SER A 135 11.39 3.58 2.51
C SER A 135 11.43 2.54 3.64
N PRO A 136 12.50 1.69 3.70
CA PRO A 136 12.63 0.67 4.73
C PRO A 136 12.52 1.22 6.15
N MET A 137 11.86 0.45 7.03
CA MET A 137 11.72 0.74 8.46
C MET A 137 10.99 2.06 8.79
N ALA A 138 10.32 2.68 7.81
CA ALA A 138 9.54 3.90 8.06
C ALA A 138 8.17 3.57 8.66
N MET A 139 7.67 4.49 9.48
CA MET A 139 6.37 4.37 10.16
C MET A 139 5.50 5.58 9.84
N VAL A 140 4.21 5.34 9.58
CA VAL A 140 3.18 6.38 9.47
C VAL A 140 2.10 6.09 10.49
N LEU A 141 2.02 6.94 11.51
CA LEU A 141 1.17 6.71 12.68
C LEU A 141 0.14 7.83 12.81
N GLY A 142 -1.11 7.56 12.39
CA GLY A 142 -2.25 8.47 12.50
C GLY A 142 -2.08 9.79 11.77
N ALA A 143 -1.23 9.86 10.76
CA ALA A 143 -0.90 11.09 10.05
C ALA A 143 -1.40 11.05 8.60
N ASP A 144 -1.88 12.18 8.10
CA ASP A 144 -2.19 12.33 6.68
C ASP A 144 -0.92 12.68 5.91
N VAL A 145 -0.70 11.98 4.81
CA VAL A 145 0.44 12.18 3.92
C VAL A 145 -0.08 12.55 2.54
N GLY A 146 0.39 13.66 2.02
CA GLY A 146 0.03 14.16 0.70
C GLY A 146 0.54 13.29 -0.45
N ASN A 147 0.40 13.79 -1.66
CA ASN A 147 0.81 13.11 -2.88
C ASN A 147 2.30 13.34 -3.17
N ARG A 148 2.93 12.40 -3.90
CA ARG A 148 4.34 12.50 -4.35
C ARG A 148 5.33 12.74 -3.20
N VAL A 149 5.04 12.16 -2.04
CA VAL A 149 5.88 12.24 -0.84
C VAL A 149 6.86 11.06 -0.80
N ALA A 150 8.12 11.34 -0.42
CA ALA A 150 9.08 10.30 -0.10
C ALA A 150 9.37 10.29 1.41
N ILE A 151 8.97 9.21 2.06
CA ILE A 151 9.27 8.96 3.47
C ILE A 151 10.59 8.19 3.53
N ARG A 152 11.63 8.83 4.07
CA ARG A 152 12.99 8.30 4.09
C ARG A 152 13.17 7.14 5.08
N PRO A 153 14.24 6.35 4.96
CA PRO A 153 14.46 5.18 5.82
C PRO A 153 14.41 5.52 7.31
N GLY A 154 13.67 4.70 8.07
CA GLY A 154 13.54 4.85 9.52
C GLY A 154 12.75 6.09 9.98
N ALA A 155 12.16 6.86 9.08
CA ALA A 155 11.39 8.03 9.46
C ALA A 155 10.07 7.65 10.17
N VAL A 156 9.72 8.38 11.22
CA VAL A 156 8.45 8.19 11.96
C VAL A 156 7.56 9.42 11.78
N VAL A 157 6.55 9.25 10.92
CA VAL A 157 5.58 10.30 10.58
C VAL A 157 4.41 10.26 11.55
N THR A 158 4.27 11.30 12.36
CA THR A 158 3.22 11.45 13.38
C THR A 158 2.39 12.72 13.19
N LYS A 159 2.74 13.54 12.20
CA LYS A 159 2.05 14.79 11.83
C LYS A 159 1.81 14.79 10.34
N SER A 160 0.78 15.53 9.90
CA SER A 160 0.45 15.66 8.48
C SER A 160 1.63 16.19 7.66
N VAL A 161 1.78 15.62 6.47
CA VAL A 161 2.85 15.93 5.51
C VAL A 161 2.20 16.45 4.23
N PRO A 162 2.58 17.64 3.74
CA PRO A 162 2.04 18.18 2.50
C PRO A 162 2.54 17.41 1.25
N ASP A 163 1.98 17.74 0.09
CA ASP A 163 2.40 17.21 -1.20
C ASP A 163 3.85 17.59 -1.53
N ASP A 164 4.49 16.81 -2.41
CA ASP A 164 5.76 17.11 -3.08
C ASP A 164 6.97 17.33 -2.15
N VAL A 165 7.04 16.61 -1.04
CA VAL A 165 8.15 16.70 -0.09
C VAL A 165 8.80 15.36 0.21
N ASP A 166 10.05 15.42 0.68
CA ASP A 166 10.71 14.31 1.33
C ASP A 166 10.77 14.58 2.83
N VAL A 167 10.47 13.56 3.64
CA VAL A 167 10.53 13.63 5.10
C VAL A 167 11.47 12.58 5.67
N ALA A 168 12.18 12.95 6.75
CA ALA A 168 13.11 12.05 7.44
C ALA A 168 13.14 12.32 8.95
N GLY A 169 13.65 11.36 9.71
CA GLY A 169 13.91 11.49 11.15
C GLY A 169 12.77 11.02 12.05
N TYR A 170 12.98 11.14 13.35
CA TYR A 170 12.03 10.81 14.41
C TYR A 170 12.01 11.94 15.46
N PRO A 171 10.93 12.74 15.53
CA PRO A 171 9.78 12.79 14.62
C PRO A 171 10.18 13.29 13.22
N ALA A 172 9.49 12.80 12.17
CA ALA A 172 9.80 13.16 10.79
C ALA A 172 9.64 14.67 10.54
N ARG A 173 10.58 15.23 9.76
CA ARG A 173 10.59 16.63 9.31
C ARG A 173 10.83 16.68 7.81
N ILE A 174 10.40 17.75 7.16
CA ILE A 174 10.68 18.00 5.74
C ILE A 174 12.18 18.22 5.58
N VAL A 175 12.84 17.39 4.76
CA VAL A 175 14.26 17.51 4.43
C VAL A 175 14.49 17.94 2.98
N LYS A 176 13.46 17.82 2.13
CA LYS A 176 13.46 18.32 0.76
C LYS A 176 12.05 18.76 0.41
N ASP A 177 11.93 19.97 -0.10
CA ASP A 177 10.67 20.54 -0.54
C ASP A 177 10.74 20.82 -2.05
N ARG A 178 9.88 20.16 -2.82
CA ARG A 178 9.79 20.27 -4.28
C ARG A 178 8.64 21.17 -4.72
N ARG A 179 7.88 21.70 -3.77
CA ARG A 179 6.80 22.65 -4.06
C ARG A 179 7.39 23.94 -4.63
N PRO A 180 6.66 24.65 -5.53
CA PRO A 180 7.06 25.99 -5.98
C PRO A 180 7.31 26.94 -4.79
N ARG A 181 8.21 27.92 -4.95
CA ARG A 181 8.57 28.88 -3.89
C ARG A 181 7.36 29.57 -3.27
N ALA A 182 6.44 30.07 -4.12
CA ALA A 182 5.19 30.70 -3.66
C ALA A 182 4.36 29.76 -2.75
N ALA A 183 4.35 28.45 -3.00
CA ALA A 183 3.64 27.47 -2.16
C ALA A 183 4.37 27.14 -0.84
N ARG A 184 5.63 27.60 -0.69
CA ARG A 184 6.45 27.42 0.52
C ARG A 184 6.40 28.64 1.46
N GLY A 185 5.75 29.75 1.02
CA GLY A 185 5.75 31.02 1.73
C GLY A 185 7.11 31.74 1.71
N GLU A 186 7.91 31.49 0.68
CA GLU A 186 9.21 32.10 0.43
C GLU A 186 9.02 33.11 -0.73
N ASP A 187 8.62 34.34 -0.43
CA ASP A 187 8.57 35.49 -1.37
C ASP A 187 9.94 36.17 -1.50
#